data_874a6f6c038d4adf9698ba661cd0388c
#
_entry.id   874a6f6c038d4adf9698ba661cd0388c
#
_cell.length_a   1.000
_cell.length_b   1.000
_cell.length_c   1.000
_cell.angle_alpha   90.00
_cell.angle_beta   90.00
_cell.angle_gamma   90.00
#
_symmetry.space_group_name_H-M   'P 1'
#
loop_
_entity.id
_entity.type
_entity.pdbx_description
1 polymer ?
#
loop_
_entity_poly.entity_id
_entity_poly.type
_entity_poly.pdbx_seq_one_letter_code
_entity_poly.pdbx_strand_id
1 'polypeptide(L)'
;ISTMLEFAQQEAETLGLEIAEVVWVPGSMEIPLAIDRQLRKDEIDAVACLGIIEKGQTKHGLAMGQAVTKAIVDLQLKHDKPIGLGIIGPGAKPQHIEPRIEPHARAAIACISEMI
;
A
#
# COMPACT_ATOMS: atom_id res chain seq x y z
N ILE A 1 4.31 1.42 11.03
CA ILE A 1 3.57 2.08 9.94
C ILE A 1 4.06 3.51 9.72
N SER A 2 4.25 4.27 10.80
CA SER A 2 4.78 5.64 10.67
C SER A 2 6.14 5.65 9.97
N THR A 3 6.99 4.68 10.27
CA THR A 3 8.30 4.54 9.64
C THR A 3 8.17 4.21 8.15
N MET A 4 7.23 3.35 7.79
CA MET A 4 6.94 3.07 6.38
C MET A 4 6.54 4.34 5.64
N LEU A 5 5.68 5.16 6.25
CA LEU A 5 5.24 6.40 5.65
C LEU A 5 6.41 7.36 5.43
N GLU A 6 7.33 7.46 6.39
CA GLU A 6 8.51 8.30 6.25
C GLU A 6 9.37 7.89 5.06
N PHE A 7 9.62 6.60 4.89
CA PHE A 7 10.39 6.09 3.76
C PHE A 7 9.66 6.32 2.43
N ALA A 8 8.35 6.13 2.41
CA ALA A 8 7.56 6.40 1.21
C ALA A 8 7.61 7.88 0.83
N GLN A 9 7.50 8.78 1.81
CA GLN A 9 7.59 10.22 1.58
C GLN A 9 8.95 10.62 1.04
N GLN A 10 10.04 10.04 1.58
CA GLN A 10 11.39 10.28 1.09
C GLN A 10 11.55 9.83 -0.36
N GLU A 11 11.03 8.66 -0.69
CA GLU A 11 11.12 8.14 -2.05
C GLU A 11 10.32 8.99 -3.03
N ALA A 12 9.12 9.42 -2.65
CA ALA A 12 8.30 10.30 -3.47
C ALA A 12 9.03 11.61 -3.76
N GLU A 13 9.66 12.20 -2.76
CA GLU A 13 10.44 13.42 -2.94
C GLU A 13 11.60 13.21 -3.91
N THR A 14 12.34 12.11 -3.73
CA THR A 14 13.46 11.77 -4.60
C THR A 14 13.03 11.60 -6.06
N LEU A 15 11.85 11.03 -6.30
CA LEU A 15 11.34 10.76 -7.64
C LEU A 15 10.48 11.90 -8.22
N GLY A 16 10.33 13.00 -7.48
CA GLY A 16 9.58 14.15 -7.95
C GLY A 16 8.06 13.95 -7.94
N LEU A 17 7.57 13.05 -7.10
CA LEU A 17 6.14 12.80 -6.95
C LEU A 17 5.58 13.62 -5.78
N GLU A 18 4.43 14.24 -5.99
CA GLU A 18 3.75 15.01 -4.96
C GLU A 18 2.75 14.12 -4.22
N ILE A 19 2.83 14.10 -2.89
CA ILE A 19 1.84 13.41 -2.06
C ILE A 19 0.73 14.39 -1.72
N ALA A 20 -0.43 14.20 -2.35
CA ALA A 20 -1.57 15.09 -2.17
C ALA A 20 -2.26 14.90 -0.83
N GLU A 21 -2.34 13.66 -0.35
CA GLU A 21 -3.07 13.34 0.87
C GLU A 21 -2.56 12.03 1.48
N VAL A 22 -2.58 11.96 2.81
CA VAL A 22 -2.33 10.73 3.56
C VAL A 22 -3.61 10.37 4.29
N VAL A 23 -4.12 9.18 4.06
CA VAL A 23 -5.37 8.69 4.66
C VAL A 23 -5.05 7.51 5.57
N TRP A 24 -5.47 7.60 6.82
CA TRP A 24 -5.33 6.51 7.78
C TRP A 24 -6.64 5.72 7.84
N VAL A 25 -6.53 4.40 7.88
CA VAL A 25 -7.69 3.50 7.97
C VAL A 25 -7.55 2.60 9.19
N PRO A 26 -8.69 2.11 9.73
CA PRO A 26 -8.64 1.27 10.95
C PRO A 26 -7.93 -0.07 10.77
N GLY A 27 -8.00 -0.66 9.59
CA GLY A 27 -7.39 -1.96 9.33
C GLY A 27 -7.23 -2.23 7.85
N SER A 28 -6.64 -3.38 7.52
CA SER A 28 -6.35 -3.73 6.13
C SER A 28 -7.60 -3.90 5.28
N MET A 29 -8.71 -4.35 5.89
CA MET A 29 -9.97 -4.55 5.16
C MET A 29 -10.60 -3.24 4.68
N GLU A 30 -10.20 -2.11 5.23
CA GLU A 30 -10.70 -0.78 4.86
C GLU A 30 -9.84 -0.11 3.79
N ILE A 31 -8.67 -0.69 3.47
CA ILE A 31 -7.77 -0.14 2.46
C ILE A 31 -8.44 -0.06 1.09
N PRO A 32 -9.12 -1.10 0.57
CA PRO A 32 -9.73 -1.01 -0.74
C PRO A 32 -10.73 0.13 -0.90
N LEU A 33 -11.57 0.37 0.11
CA LEU A 33 -12.53 1.48 0.05
C LEU A 33 -11.83 2.83 0.02
N ALA A 34 -10.81 3.01 0.85
CA ALA A 34 -10.03 4.24 0.88
C ALA A 34 -9.35 4.49 -0.47
N ILE A 35 -8.79 3.44 -1.08
CA ILE A 35 -8.17 3.53 -2.41
C ILE A 35 -9.20 3.93 -3.46
N ASP A 36 -10.35 3.26 -3.47
CA ASP A 36 -11.41 3.55 -4.45
C ASP A 36 -11.86 5.00 -4.37
N ARG A 37 -12.03 5.51 -3.14
CA ARG A 37 -12.42 6.91 -2.93
C ARG A 37 -11.39 7.89 -3.48
N GLN A 38 -10.10 7.61 -3.30
CA GLN A 38 -9.04 8.47 -3.82
C GLN A 38 -8.96 8.40 -5.34
N LEU A 39 -9.04 7.20 -5.91
CA LEU A 39 -8.89 7.03 -7.36
C LEU A 39 -10.06 7.60 -8.17
N ARG A 40 -11.20 7.85 -7.54
CA ARG A 40 -12.33 8.54 -8.19
C ARG A 40 -12.05 10.01 -8.43
N LYS A 41 -11.08 10.59 -7.73
CA LYS A 41 -10.75 12.01 -7.86
C LYS A 41 -9.89 12.23 -9.09
N ASP A 42 -10.26 13.19 -9.93
CA ASP A 42 -9.54 13.46 -11.18
C ASP A 42 -8.11 13.92 -10.93
N GLU A 43 -7.87 14.63 -9.84
CA GLU A 43 -6.54 15.16 -9.50
C GLU A 43 -5.59 14.11 -8.92
N ILE A 44 -6.08 12.90 -8.61
CA ILE A 44 -5.25 11.82 -8.08
C ILE A 44 -4.87 10.88 -9.23
N ASP A 45 -3.57 10.75 -9.47
CA ASP A 45 -3.03 9.91 -10.54
C ASP A 45 -2.72 8.49 -10.10
N ALA A 46 -2.48 8.29 -8.81
CA ALA A 46 -2.06 7.00 -8.26
C ALA A 46 -2.25 6.98 -6.75
N VAL A 47 -2.20 5.79 -6.18
CA VAL A 47 -2.27 5.59 -4.72
C VAL A 47 -1.18 4.59 -4.32
N ALA A 48 -0.48 4.86 -3.23
CA ALA A 48 0.36 3.88 -2.56
C ALA A 48 -0.33 3.44 -1.27
N CYS A 49 -0.41 2.14 -1.04
CA CYS A 49 -0.93 1.63 0.22
C CYS A 49 0.18 0.97 1.02
N LEU A 50 0.22 1.28 2.31
CA LEU A 50 1.24 0.79 3.23
C LEU A 50 0.56 0.06 4.37
N GLY A 51 1.10 -1.09 4.78
CA GLY A 51 0.53 -1.84 5.87
C GLY A 51 1.34 -3.07 6.21
N ILE A 52 0.94 -3.72 7.29
CA ILE A 52 1.55 -4.95 7.77
C ILE A 52 0.44 -5.91 8.13
N ILE A 53 0.47 -7.12 7.56
CA ILE A 53 -0.46 -8.19 7.92
C ILE A 53 0.37 -9.28 8.59
N GLU A 54 0.32 -9.30 9.91
CA GLU A 54 1.12 -10.23 10.70
C GLU A 54 0.55 -11.64 10.66
N LYS A 55 1.41 -12.62 10.93
CA LYS A 55 0.99 -14.02 11.11
C LYS A 55 0.28 -14.16 12.44
N GLY A 56 -1.01 -14.50 12.39
CA GLY A 56 -1.79 -14.82 13.58
C GLY A 56 -1.76 -16.31 13.91
N GLN A 57 -2.55 -16.70 14.92
CA GLN A 57 -2.68 -18.10 15.33
C GLN A 57 -3.56 -18.90 14.37
N THR A 58 -4.33 -18.24 13.53
CA THR A 58 -5.21 -18.86 12.55
C THR A 58 -4.84 -18.41 11.16
N LYS A 59 -5.49 -18.97 10.13
CA LYS A 59 -5.28 -18.58 8.74
C LYS A 59 -6.10 -17.33 8.35
N HIS A 60 -6.70 -16.64 9.32
CA HIS A 60 -7.50 -15.45 9.06
C HIS A 60 -6.68 -14.35 8.38
N GLY A 61 -5.45 -14.10 8.85
CA GLY A 61 -4.56 -13.10 8.25
C GLY A 61 -4.21 -13.41 6.81
N LEU A 62 -4.00 -14.69 6.49
CA LEU A 62 -3.73 -15.11 5.11
C LEU A 62 -4.94 -14.86 4.21
N ALA A 63 -6.13 -15.28 4.65
CA ALA A 63 -7.36 -15.07 3.87
C ALA A 63 -7.64 -13.59 3.67
N MET A 64 -7.48 -12.78 4.71
CA MET A 64 -7.65 -11.33 4.63
C MET A 64 -6.65 -10.71 3.65
N GLY A 65 -5.39 -11.11 3.71
CA GLY A 65 -4.35 -10.60 2.82
C GLY A 65 -4.63 -10.93 1.36
N GLN A 66 -5.10 -12.14 1.08
CA GLN A 66 -5.46 -12.53 -0.28
C GLN A 66 -6.65 -11.72 -0.80
N ALA A 67 -7.67 -11.52 0.02
CA ALA A 67 -8.85 -10.74 -0.36
C ALA A 67 -8.49 -9.27 -0.61
N VAL A 68 -7.69 -8.67 0.26
CA VAL A 68 -7.26 -7.28 0.13
C VAL A 68 -6.41 -7.11 -1.13
N THR A 69 -5.45 -8.01 -1.36
CA THR A 69 -4.58 -7.94 -2.53
C THR A 69 -5.38 -8.06 -3.82
N LYS A 70 -6.33 -8.99 -3.89
CA LYS A 70 -7.19 -9.13 -5.07
C LYS A 70 -8.01 -7.87 -5.31
N ALA A 71 -8.59 -7.30 -4.25
CA ALA A 71 -9.38 -6.08 -4.37
C ALA A 71 -8.53 -4.91 -4.89
N ILE A 72 -7.28 -4.79 -4.42
CA ILE A 72 -6.36 -3.74 -4.88
C ILE A 72 -6.06 -3.88 -6.36
N VAL A 73 -5.76 -5.11 -6.82
CA VAL A 73 -5.51 -5.36 -8.25
C VAL A 73 -6.75 -5.01 -9.08
N ASP A 74 -7.93 -5.41 -8.63
CA ASP A 74 -9.19 -5.10 -9.34
C ASP A 74 -9.42 -3.60 -9.43
N LEU A 75 -9.11 -2.84 -8.38
CA LEU A 75 -9.26 -1.39 -8.37
C LEU A 75 -8.28 -0.71 -9.33
N GLN A 76 -7.06 -1.21 -9.42
CA GLN A 76 -6.06 -0.70 -10.36
C GLN A 76 -6.56 -0.86 -11.80
N LEU A 77 -7.12 -2.01 -12.12
CA LEU A 77 -7.68 -2.26 -13.44
C LEU A 77 -8.91 -1.41 -13.71
N LYS A 78 -9.79 -1.28 -12.72
CA LYS A 78 -11.04 -0.51 -12.86
C LYS A 78 -10.78 0.97 -13.14
N HIS A 79 -9.84 1.57 -12.43
CA HIS A 79 -9.57 3.00 -12.54
C HIS A 79 -8.50 3.35 -13.56
N ASP A 80 -7.79 2.37 -14.08
CA ASP A 80 -6.64 2.57 -14.97
C ASP A 80 -5.64 3.55 -14.36
N LYS A 81 -5.37 3.36 -13.08
CA LYS A 81 -4.41 4.16 -12.32
C LYS A 81 -3.55 3.23 -11.47
N PRO A 82 -2.22 3.43 -11.43
CA PRO A 82 -1.36 2.52 -10.68
C PRO A 82 -1.58 2.59 -9.17
N ILE A 83 -1.49 1.44 -8.54
CA ILE A 83 -1.52 1.32 -7.09
C ILE A 83 -0.21 0.67 -6.65
N GLY A 84 0.59 1.39 -5.86
CA GLY A 84 1.80 0.83 -5.29
C GLY A 84 1.47 0.01 -4.04
N LEU A 85 1.87 -1.26 -4.04
CA LEU A 85 1.55 -2.18 -2.95
C LEU A 85 2.74 -2.29 -2.00
N GLY A 86 2.65 -1.63 -0.86
CA GLY A 86 3.66 -1.67 0.19
C GLY A 86 3.17 -2.39 1.43
N ILE A 87 2.48 -3.51 1.27
CA ILE A 87 1.99 -4.31 2.38
C ILE A 87 2.96 -5.46 2.66
N ILE A 88 3.41 -5.56 3.90
CA ILE A 88 4.25 -6.66 4.36
C ILE A 88 3.34 -7.79 4.86
N GLY A 89 3.52 -8.98 4.34
CA GLY A 89 2.66 -10.12 4.60
C GLY A 89 1.70 -10.38 3.46
N PRO A 90 0.71 -11.27 3.66
CA PRO A 90 0.30 -11.89 4.93
C PRO A 90 1.31 -12.91 5.46
N GLY A 91 1.19 -13.21 6.76
CA GLY A 91 2.02 -14.23 7.38
C GLY A 91 3.38 -13.75 7.88
N ALA A 92 3.58 -12.43 7.96
CA ALA A 92 4.83 -11.86 8.44
C ALA A 92 5.03 -12.14 9.93
N LYS A 93 6.19 -12.66 10.29
CA LYS A 93 6.63 -12.81 11.66
C LYS A 93 7.39 -11.56 12.08
N PRO A 94 7.50 -11.27 13.40
CA PRO A 94 8.20 -10.06 13.85
C PRO A 94 9.59 -9.88 13.25
N GLN A 95 10.37 -10.95 13.14
CA GLN A 95 11.72 -10.89 12.58
C GLN A 95 11.76 -10.60 11.09
N HIS A 96 10.63 -10.71 10.40
CA HIS A 96 10.52 -10.43 8.97
C HIS A 96 10.08 -9.00 8.69
N ILE A 97 9.47 -8.33 9.67
CA ILE A 97 8.84 -7.02 9.47
C ILE A 97 9.90 -5.92 9.33
N GLU A 98 10.77 -5.79 10.32
CA GLU A 98 11.74 -4.70 10.38
C GLU A 98 12.61 -4.59 9.11
N PRO A 99 13.21 -5.70 8.61
CA PRO A 99 14.04 -5.60 7.42
C PRO A 99 13.29 -5.23 6.15
N ARG A 100 11.95 -5.36 6.14
CA ARG A 100 11.13 -5.13 4.96
C ARG A 100 10.44 -3.78 4.92
N ILE A 101 10.49 -3.03 6.04
CA ILE A 101 9.79 -1.74 6.14
C ILE A 101 10.26 -0.78 5.05
N GLU A 102 11.55 -0.52 4.97
CA GLU A 102 12.09 0.42 3.97
C GLU A 102 11.94 -0.10 2.54
N PRO A 103 12.37 -1.35 2.21
CA PRO A 103 12.25 -1.82 0.82
C PRO A 103 10.82 -1.83 0.30
N HIS A 104 9.85 -2.26 1.11
CA HIS A 104 8.45 -2.31 0.68
C HIS A 104 7.88 -0.91 0.47
N ALA A 105 8.17 0.02 1.39
CA ALA A 105 7.68 1.39 1.27
C ALA A 105 8.23 2.07 0.01
N ARG A 106 9.53 1.96 -0.22
CA ARG A 106 10.16 2.57 -1.40
C ARG A 106 9.72 1.93 -2.70
N ALA A 107 9.57 0.59 -2.72
CA ALA A 107 9.15 -0.13 -3.93
C ALA A 107 7.73 0.26 -4.35
N ALA A 108 6.82 0.49 -3.39
CA ALA A 108 5.46 0.93 -3.71
C ALA A 108 5.47 2.25 -4.47
N ILE A 109 6.28 3.20 -4.04
CA ILE A 109 6.40 4.50 -4.69
C ILE A 109 7.12 4.39 -6.04
N ALA A 110 8.21 3.61 -6.09
CA ALA A 110 8.96 3.42 -7.33
C ALA A 110 8.10 2.80 -8.43
N CYS A 111 7.25 1.84 -8.09
CA CYS A 111 6.32 1.22 -9.01
C CYS A 111 5.38 2.26 -9.64
N ILE A 112 4.86 3.16 -8.84
CA ILE A 112 3.99 4.24 -9.32
C ILE A 112 4.75 5.13 -10.30
N SER A 113 5.98 5.51 -9.96
CA SER A 113 6.80 6.37 -10.82
C SER A 113 7.04 5.76 -12.20
N GLU A 114 7.16 4.43 -12.27
CA GLU A 114 7.36 3.74 -13.54
C GLU A 114 6.09 3.64 -14.39
N MET A 115 4.91 3.72 -13.76
CA MET A 115 3.64 3.46 -14.41
C MET A 115 2.87 4.73 -14.82
N ILE A 116 3.23 5.89 -14.30
CA ILE A 116 2.55 7.15 -14.66
C ILE A 116 3.29 7.95 -15.72
#